data_7501f7f41d656720542e9b19ce8aee94
#
_entry.id   7501f7f41d656720542e9b19ce8aee94
#
_cell.length_a   1.000
_cell.length_b   1.000
_cell.length_c   1.000
_cell.angle_alpha   90.00
_cell.angle_beta   90.00
_cell.angle_gamma   90.00
#
_symmetry.space_group_name_H-M   'P 1'
#
loop_
_entity.id
_entity.type
_entity.pdbx_description
1 polymer ?
#
loop_
_entity_poly.entity_id
_entity_poly.type
_entity_poly.pdbx_seq_one_letter_code
_entity_poly.pdbx_strand_id
1 'polypeptide(L)'
;MHAMRNPVCTKRARTTITIDRTALMGAQWKTKIKGENAASKGRIFTKLSKEIMVAARAGADPEMNHRLRAAIDAAKKHSMPRDTIERVIKKGAGLLDEVVHYELVTYEGFAPHQVPIIVECLTDNKNRSAMSMRVLFRKGLLGNLGSVSWDFDHLGIIEATPNSAGLDAEAAAIEAGADDLEPGHDGTTIFYTGLTDVDAVARALPAQGFTVSSFKLGYRPKNPVKIADEAAMAEVEAFLEAVDADDDVQNVYVALAG
;
A
#
# COMPACT_ATOMS: atom_id res chain seq x y z
N MET A 1 -69.00 -2.47 28.94
CA MET A 1 -67.91 -3.46 28.95
C MET A 1 -67.07 -3.27 27.70
N HIS A 2 -65.99 -2.50 27.82
CA HIS A 2 -65.09 -2.19 26.70
C HIS A 2 -63.82 -2.95 26.91
N ALA A 3 -63.51 -3.86 26.01
CA ALA A 3 -62.26 -4.62 26.02
C ALA A 3 -61.19 -3.84 25.20
N MET A 4 -60.20 -3.33 25.89
CA MET A 4 -59.00 -2.73 25.31
C MET A 4 -58.12 -3.81 24.71
N ARG A 5 -57.89 -3.76 23.41
CA ARG A 5 -56.88 -4.57 22.72
C ARG A 5 -55.54 -3.84 22.77
N ASN A 6 -54.55 -4.47 23.40
CA ASN A 6 -53.13 -4.06 23.38
C ASN A 6 -52.55 -4.28 21.96
N PRO A 7 -51.76 -3.32 21.42
CA PRO A 7 -50.98 -3.57 20.22
C PRO A 7 -49.72 -4.37 20.54
N VAL A 8 -49.55 -5.47 19.82
CA VAL A 8 -48.38 -6.32 19.83
C VAL A 8 -47.20 -5.54 19.24
N CYS A 9 -46.22 -5.24 20.09
CA CYS A 9 -44.98 -4.63 19.68
C CYS A 9 -44.11 -5.69 18.97
N THR A 10 -44.11 -5.71 17.66
CA THR A 10 -43.17 -6.52 16.85
C THR A 10 -41.76 -5.98 17.00
N LYS A 11 -40.96 -6.65 17.80
CA LYS A 11 -39.50 -6.44 17.85
C LYS A 11 -38.90 -6.78 16.48
N ARG A 12 -38.55 -5.76 15.71
CA ARG A 12 -37.65 -5.91 14.55
C ARG A 12 -36.33 -6.49 15.05
N ALA A 13 -36.05 -7.72 14.66
CA ALA A 13 -34.75 -8.31 14.81
C ALA A 13 -33.76 -7.44 14.02
N ARG A 14 -32.85 -6.77 14.75
CA ARG A 14 -31.66 -6.17 14.14
C ARG A 14 -30.77 -7.35 13.76
N THR A 15 -30.77 -7.67 12.47
CA THR A 15 -29.72 -8.53 11.89
C THR A 15 -28.42 -7.77 12.03
N THR A 16 -27.65 -8.12 13.04
CA THR A 16 -26.26 -7.70 13.17
C THR A 16 -25.53 -8.44 12.08
N ILE A 17 -25.24 -7.76 10.97
CA ILE A 17 -24.31 -8.25 9.97
C ILE A 17 -22.96 -8.22 10.67
N THR A 18 -22.51 -9.38 11.14
CA THR A 18 -21.14 -9.60 11.58
C THR A 18 -20.29 -9.57 10.32
N ILE A 19 -19.76 -8.40 9.98
CA ILE A 19 -18.73 -8.29 8.95
C ILE A 19 -17.53 -9.05 9.51
N ASP A 20 -17.26 -10.19 8.89
CA ASP A 20 -16.06 -10.97 9.19
C ASP A 20 -14.84 -10.10 8.86
N ARG A 21 -14.16 -9.64 9.90
CA ARG A 21 -12.99 -8.74 9.82
C ARG A 21 -11.72 -9.49 9.42
N THR A 22 -11.83 -10.50 8.61
CA THR A 22 -10.69 -11.29 8.11
C THR A 22 -10.12 -10.76 6.80
N ALA A 23 -10.38 -9.50 6.45
CA ALA A 23 -9.76 -8.88 5.29
C ALA A 23 -8.25 -8.64 5.53
N LEU A 24 -7.46 -9.20 4.68
CA LEU A 24 -5.99 -9.23 4.67
C LEU A 24 -5.36 -7.82 4.71
N MET A 25 -4.49 -7.59 5.69
CA MET A 25 -3.85 -6.30 5.91
C MET A 25 -2.47 -6.18 5.25
N GLY A 26 -2.40 -6.14 3.92
CA GLY A 26 -1.12 -5.88 3.24
C GLY A 26 -0.48 -4.52 3.58
N ALA A 27 -1.25 -3.42 3.60
CA ALA A 27 -0.78 -2.09 3.97
C ALA A 27 -1.72 -1.38 4.97
N GLN A 28 -2.68 -2.08 5.53
CA GLN A 28 -3.78 -1.54 6.34
C GLN A 28 -3.33 -1.05 7.73
N TRP A 29 -2.22 -1.59 8.27
CA TRP A 29 -1.63 -1.11 9.52
C TRP A 29 -1.21 0.37 9.44
N LYS A 30 -0.89 0.89 8.23
CA LYS A 30 -0.52 2.30 8.02
C LYS A 30 -1.64 3.29 8.35
N THR A 31 -2.89 2.89 8.30
CA THR A 31 -4.03 3.79 8.56
C THR A 31 -4.28 4.04 10.03
N LYS A 32 -3.91 3.12 10.93
CA LYS A 32 -4.02 3.33 12.38
C LYS A 32 -3.01 4.36 12.92
N ILE A 33 -1.88 4.56 12.24
CA ILE A 33 -0.74 5.37 12.70
C ILE A 33 -0.81 6.83 12.19
N LYS A 34 -1.86 7.24 11.52
CA LYS A 34 -2.01 8.60 10.98
C LYS A 34 -2.20 9.67 12.06
N GLY A 35 -1.12 9.98 12.79
CA GLY A 35 -0.92 11.28 13.41
C GLY A 35 -0.13 12.16 12.43
N GLU A 36 -0.77 13.17 11.83
CA GLU A 36 -0.11 14.07 10.86
C GLU A 36 0.86 15.01 11.56
N ASN A 37 2.06 14.55 11.86
CA ASN A 37 3.15 15.42 12.30
C ASN A 37 3.94 15.93 11.07
N ALA A 38 4.51 17.14 11.14
CA ALA A 38 5.34 17.71 10.07
C ALA A 38 6.50 16.76 9.64
N ALA A 39 7.03 15.97 10.58
CA ALA A 39 8.05 14.96 10.32
C ALA A 39 7.54 13.82 9.42
N SER A 40 6.27 13.40 9.53
CA SER A 40 5.69 12.37 8.66
C SER A 40 5.48 12.87 7.24
N LYS A 41 5.11 14.14 7.07
CA LYS A 41 5.01 14.78 5.74
C LYS A 41 6.38 14.85 5.05
N GLY A 42 7.44 15.18 5.79
CA GLY A 42 8.81 15.20 5.27
C GLY A 42 9.23 13.84 4.72
N ARG A 43 8.99 12.77 5.47
CA ARG A 43 9.27 11.38 5.04
C ARG A 43 8.50 10.99 3.78
N ILE A 44 7.19 11.28 3.74
CA ILE A 44 6.36 11.03 2.55
C ILE A 44 6.92 11.76 1.33
N PHE A 45 7.31 13.02 1.48
CA PHE A 45 7.91 13.79 0.39
C PHE A 45 9.24 13.21 -0.08
N THR A 46 10.06 12.71 0.83
CA THR A 46 11.32 12.02 0.49
C THR A 46 11.06 10.76 -0.32
N LYS A 47 10.12 9.91 0.12
CA LYS A 47 9.72 8.68 -0.59
C LYS A 47 9.19 8.99 -1.99
N LEU A 48 8.24 9.91 -2.12
CA LEU A 48 7.67 10.33 -3.40
C LEU A 48 8.71 10.97 -4.32
N SER A 49 9.66 11.75 -3.78
CA SER A 49 10.76 12.32 -4.56
C SER A 49 11.64 11.22 -5.17
N LYS A 50 11.97 10.18 -4.40
CA LYS A 50 12.73 9.03 -4.91
C LYS A 50 11.98 8.32 -6.04
N GLU A 51 10.68 8.07 -5.89
CA GLU A 51 9.84 7.46 -6.92
C GLU A 51 9.81 8.29 -8.22
N ILE A 52 9.59 9.60 -8.10
CA ILE A 52 9.60 10.51 -9.24
C ILE A 52 10.97 10.48 -9.94
N MET A 53 12.08 10.54 -9.19
CA MET A 53 13.42 10.48 -9.77
C MET A 53 13.67 9.19 -10.53
N VAL A 54 13.27 8.04 -9.99
CA VAL A 54 13.42 6.74 -10.65
C VAL A 54 12.55 6.65 -11.90
N ALA A 55 11.31 7.13 -11.83
CA ALA A 55 10.40 7.15 -12.98
C ALA A 55 10.90 8.08 -14.09
N ALA A 56 11.43 9.27 -13.75
CA ALA A 56 11.91 10.26 -14.69
C ALA A 56 13.14 9.81 -15.50
N ARG A 57 13.88 8.78 -15.05
CA ARG A 57 14.99 8.19 -15.83
C ARG A 57 14.56 7.57 -17.14
N ALA A 58 13.36 7.00 -17.19
CA ALA A 58 12.80 6.42 -18.41
C ALA A 58 12.28 7.48 -19.38
N GLY A 59 12.16 8.74 -18.93
CA GLY A 59 11.68 9.88 -19.71
C GLY A 59 11.09 10.94 -18.79
N ALA A 60 11.45 12.20 -19.04
CA ALA A 60 11.00 13.35 -18.23
C ALA A 60 9.58 13.83 -18.57
N ASP A 61 9.00 13.35 -19.67
CA ASP A 61 7.68 13.76 -20.13
C ASP A 61 6.59 12.86 -19.50
N PRO A 62 5.71 13.40 -18.62
CA PRO A 62 4.64 12.63 -18.02
C PRO A 62 3.60 12.10 -19.00
N GLU A 63 3.46 12.74 -20.19
CA GLU A 63 2.51 12.28 -21.20
C GLU A 63 2.97 10.97 -21.86
N MET A 64 4.28 10.79 -21.98
CA MET A 64 4.90 9.62 -22.58
C MET A 64 5.34 8.57 -21.52
N ASN A 65 5.36 8.95 -20.23
CA ASN A 65 5.83 8.11 -19.14
C ASN A 65 4.73 7.93 -18.08
N HIS A 66 3.95 6.84 -18.21
CA HIS A 66 2.84 6.54 -17.32
C HIS A 66 3.26 6.38 -15.84
N ARG A 67 4.45 5.77 -15.59
CA ARG A 67 5.00 5.63 -14.25
C ARG A 67 5.31 6.98 -13.62
N LEU A 68 5.88 7.91 -14.39
CA LEU A 68 6.14 9.27 -13.93
C LEU A 68 4.85 10.02 -13.65
N ARG A 69 3.84 9.87 -14.51
CA ARG A 69 2.52 10.47 -14.31
C ARG A 69 1.90 10.00 -13.00
N ALA A 70 1.87 8.68 -12.73
CA ALA A 70 1.35 8.12 -11.49
C ALA A 70 2.08 8.64 -10.25
N ALA A 71 3.41 8.71 -10.28
CA ALA A 71 4.22 9.25 -9.19
C ALA A 71 3.95 10.76 -8.96
N ILE A 72 3.77 11.55 -10.02
CA ILE A 72 3.41 12.97 -9.92
C ILE A 72 2.01 13.13 -9.29
N ASP A 73 1.05 12.32 -9.70
CA ASP A 73 -0.31 12.40 -9.17
C ASP A 73 -0.37 11.98 -7.70
N ALA A 74 0.41 10.98 -7.29
CA ALA A 74 0.60 10.63 -5.89
C ALA A 74 1.21 11.81 -5.10
N ALA A 75 2.23 12.47 -5.64
CA ALA A 75 2.85 13.64 -5.00
C ALA A 75 1.88 14.82 -4.84
N LYS A 76 1.04 15.09 -5.87
CA LYS A 76 -0.01 16.12 -5.81
C LYS A 76 -1.06 15.81 -4.74
N LYS A 77 -1.49 14.54 -4.59
CA LYS A 77 -2.42 14.11 -3.52
C LYS A 77 -1.89 14.41 -2.11
N HIS A 78 -0.56 14.30 -1.92
CA HIS A 78 0.11 14.66 -0.69
C HIS A 78 0.48 16.14 -0.60
N SER A 79 -0.01 16.99 -1.51
CA SER A 79 0.24 18.45 -1.54
C SER A 79 1.73 18.81 -1.66
N MET A 80 2.51 18.02 -2.41
CA MET A 80 3.90 18.37 -2.72
C MET A 80 3.93 19.61 -3.64
N PRO A 81 4.76 20.63 -3.32
CA PRO A 81 4.85 21.83 -4.15
C PRO A 81 5.29 21.52 -5.59
N ARG A 82 4.68 22.19 -6.55
CA ARG A 82 4.95 22.00 -7.97
C ARG A 82 6.44 22.19 -8.32
N ASP A 83 7.06 23.24 -7.79
CA ASP A 83 8.47 23.53 -8.02
C ASP A 83 9.39 22.39 -7.52
N THR A 84 9.00 21.73 -6.43
CA THR A 84 9.70 20.56 -5.91
C THR A 84 9.57 19.39 -6.87
N ILE A 85 8.36 19.12 -7.38
CA ILE A 85 8.10 18.04 -8.35
C ILE A 85 8.93 18.29 -9.62
N GLU A 86 8.89 19.49 -10.19
CA GLU A 86 9.65 19.83 -11.41
C GLU A 86 11.17 19.69 -11.20
N ARG A 87 11.69 20.13 -10.05
CA ARG A 87 13.11 19.98 -9.70
C ARG A 87 13.52 18.51 -9.60
N VAL A 88 12.67 17.68 -8.97
CA VAL A 88 12.91 16.26 -8.80
C VAL A 88 12.87 15.52 -10.14
N ILE A 89 11.95 15.88 -11.05
CA ILE A 89 11.91 15.36 -12.42
C ILE A 89 13.21 15.67 -13.16
N LYS A 90 13.66 16.93 -13.12
CA LYS A 90 14.92 17.36 -13.76
C LYS A 90 16.12 16.59 -13.21
N LYS A 91 16.17 16.40 -11.88
CA LYS A 91 17.22 15.62 -11.22
C LYS A 91 17.20 14.16 -11.66
N GLY A 92 16.02 13.54 -11.71
CA GLY A 92 15.83 12.16 -12.15
C GLY A 92 16.19 11.93 -13.62
N ALA A 93 15.88 12.91 -14.48
CA ALA A 93 16.20 12.90 -15.92
C ALA A 93 17.67 13.19 -16.22
N GLY A 94 18.52 13.47 -15.21
CA GLY A 94 19.92 13.79 -15.41
C GLY A 94 20.18 15.17 -16.00
N LEU A 95 19.23 16.09 -15.89
CA LEU A 95 19.33 17.47 -16.38
C LEU A 95 20.00 18.43 -15.37
N LEU A 96 20.39 17.91 -14.20
CA LEU A 96 21.13 18.64 -13.18
C LEU A 96 22.48 17.94 -12.94
N ASP A 97 23.48 18.68 -12.47
CA ASP A 97 24.86 18.20 -12.30
C ASP A 97 25.01 17.03 -11.29
N GLU A 98 24.03 16.79 -10.45
CA GLU A 98 24.01 15.69 -9.49
C GLU A 98 23.16 14.51 -9.99
N VAL A 99 23.79 13.49 -10.55
CA VAL A 99 23.11 12.23 -10.88
C VAL A 99 23.19 11.30 -9.69
N VAL A 100 22.04 11.05 -9.04
CA VAL A 100 21.92 10.07 -7.95
C VAL A 100 21.36 8.77 -8.52
N HIS A 101 22.04 7.65 -8.33
CA HIS A 101 21.58 6.33 -8.76
C HIS A 101 20.87 5.64 -7.60
N TYR A 102 19.54 5.52 -7.69
CA TYR A 102 18.76 4.69 -6.77
C TYR A 102 18.61 3.28 -7.30
N GLU A 103 18.74 2.31 -6.41
CA GLU A 103 18.48 0.91 -6.66
C GLU A 103 17.42 0.40 -5.69
N LEU A 104 16.52 -0.45 -6.19
CA LEU A 104 15.55 -1.15 -5.37
C LEU A 104 16.23 -2.38 -4.75
N VAL A 105 16.19 -2.49 -3.43
CA VAL A 105 16.72 -3.60 -2.67
C VAL A 105 15.61 -4.16 -1.79
N THR A 106 15.34 -5.46 -1.90
CA THR A 106 14.32 -6.14 -1.10
C THR A 106 14.98 -6.86 0.07
N TYR A 107 14.47 -6.65 1.26
CA TYR A 107 14.84 -7.35 2.48
C TYR A 107 13.66 -8.21 2.93
N GLU A 108 13.97 -9.44 3.35
CA GLU A 108 12.99 -10.40 3.83
C GLU A 108 13.29 -10.79 5.27
N GLY A 109 12.26 -11.09 6.04
CA GLY A 109 12.44 -11.52 7.42
C GLY A 109 11.14 -11.67 8.18
N PHE A 110 11.27 -11.67 9.49
CA PHE A 110 10.15 -11.78 10.42
C PHE A 110 10.16 -10.60 11.38
N ALA A 111 9.02 -9.95 11.52
CA ALA A 111 8.74 -9.02 12.60
C ALA A 111 8.62 -9.81 13.93
N PRO A 112 8.51 -9.15 15.10
CA PRO A 112 8.20 -9.82 16.35
C PRO A 112 7.03 -10.80 16.19
N HIS A 113 7.00 -11.85 17.00
CA HIS A 113 5.97 -12.90 16.97
C HIS A 113 5.89 -13.68 15.64
N GLN A 114 7.02 -13.79 14.94
CA GLN A 114 7.18 -14.57 13.70
C GLN A 114 6.27 -14.13 12.54
N VAL A 115 5.90 -12.85 12.48
CA VAL A 115 5.09 -12.31 11.39
C VAL A 115 5.98 -12.08 10.15
N PRO A 116 5.72 -12.77 9.01
CA PRO A 116 6.50 -12.59 7.79
C PRO A 116 6.40 -11.15 7.25
N ILE A 117 7.53 -10.60 6.82
CA ILE A 117 7.61 -9.23 6.32
C ILE A 117 8.56 -9.14 5.12
N ILE A 118 8.15 -8.39 4.10
CA ILE A 118 8.99 -7.98 2.98
C ILE A 118 9.13 -6.45 3.03
N VAL A 119 10.37 -5.96 2.95
CA VAL A 119 10.68 -4.53 2.97
C VAL A 119 11.41 -4.16 1.69
N GLU A 120 10.82 -3.26 0.91
CA GLU A 120 11.46 -2.68 -0.27
C GLU A 120 12.11 -1.35 0.07
N CYS A 121 13.41 -1.28 -0.12
CA CYS A 121 14.22 -0.09 0.06
C CYS A 121 14.65 0.49 -1.29
N LEU A 122 14.44 1.77 -1.48
CA LEU A 122 14.94 2.52 -2.62
C LEU A 122 16.12 3.39 -2.15
N THR A 123 17.34 2.95 -2.45
CA THR A 123 18.55 3.52 -1.87
C THR A 123 19.63 3.85 -2.91
N ASP A 124 20.40 4.87 -2.62
CA ASP A 124 21.64 5.22 -3.33
C ASP A 124 22.86 4.53 -2.71
N ASN A 125 22.71 3.89 -1.53
CA ASN A 125 23.79 3.21 -0.82
C ASN A 125 23.29 1.93 -0.13
N LYS A 126 23.46 0.79 -0.79
CA LYS A 126 23.06 -0.54 -0.29
C LYS A 126 23.66 -0.90 1.07
N ASN A 127 24.92 -0.48 1.32
CA ASN A 127 25.58 -0.82 2.59
C ASN A 127 24.95 -0.06 3.76
N ARG A 128 24.63 1.22 3.58
CA ARG A 128 23.91 2.01 4.58
C ARG A 128 22.55 1.37 4.89
N SER A 129 21.73 1.10 3.88
CA SER A 129 20.42 0.48 4.06
C SER A 129 20.50 -0.90 4.69
N ALA A 130 21.49 -1.73 4.32
CA ALA A 130 21.71 -3.04 4.94
C ALA A 130 22.08 -2.92 6.44
N MET A 131 22.84 -1.91 6.82
CA MET A 131 23.13 -1.65 8.24
C MET A 131 21.90 -1.19 9.00
N SER A 132 21.11 -0.26 8.44
CA SER A 132 19.83 0.17 9.00
C SER A 132 18.89 -1.01 9.22
N MET A 133 18.70 -1.85 8.19
CA MET A 133 17.82 -3.03 8.31
C MET A 133 18.31 -4.00 9.39
N ARG A 134 19.62 -4.28 9.50
CA ARG A 134 20.15 -5.12 10.58
C ARG A 134 19.86 -4.55 11.98
N VAL A 135 19.91 -3.23 12.12
CA VAL A 135 19.60 -2.58 13.40
C VAL A 135 18.10 -2.66 13.72
N LEU A 136 17.25 -2.37 12.75
CA LEU A 136 15.78 -2.43 12.89
C LEU A 136 15.32 -3.85 13.22
N PHE A 137 15.82 -4.85 12.49
CA PHE A 137 15.48 -6.25 12.68
C PHE A 137 16.08 -6.92 13.93
N ARG A 138 16.75 -6.18 14.82
CA ARG A 138 17.18 -6.71 16.14
C ARG A 138 15.99 -7.13 17.02
N LYS A 139 14.81 -6.53 16.81
CA LYS A 139 13.57 -6.90 17.51
C LYS A 139 12.79 -8.03 16.81
N GLY A 140 13.18 -8.35 15.59
CA GLY A 140 12.66 -9.44 14.78
C GLY A 140 13.78 -10.34 14.31
N LEU A 141 13.68 -10.86 13.10
CA LEU A 141 14.69 -11.70 12.47
C LEU A 141 14.86 -11.28 11.00
N LEU A 142 16.03 -10.75 10.65
CA LEU A 142 16.38 -10.51 9.26
C LEU A 142 16.76 -11.83 8.61
N GLY A 143 16.03 -12.22 7.58
CA GLY A 143 16.26 -13.44 6.82
C GLY A 143 17.16 -13.21 5.59
N ASN A 144 17.43 -14.29 4.88
CA ASN A 144 18.03 -14.24 3.55
C ASN A 144 16.93 -14.04 2.49
N LEU A 145 17.32 -13.66 1.29
CA LEU A 145 16.39 -13.61 0.15
C LEU A 145 15.76 -14.99 -0.07
N GLY A 146 14.43 -15.04 -0.23
CA GLY A 146 13.67 -16.27 -0.32
C GLY A 146 13.17 -16.83 1.01
N SER A 147 13.48 -16.19 2.14
CA SER A 147 13.08 -16.70 3.47
C SER A 147 11.59 -16.61 3.74
N VAL A 148 10.90 -15.62 3.18
CA VAL A 148 9.46 -15.42 3.36
C VAL A 148 8.70 -15.18 2.06
N SER A 149 9.36 -14.91 0.95
CA SER A 149 8.72 -14.58 -0.34
C SER A 149 7.83 -15.69 -0.89
N TRP A 150 8.05 -16.95 -0.50
CA TRP A 150 7.17 -18.08 -0.82
C TRP A 150 5.75 -17.95 -0.23
N ASP A 151 5.61 -17.20 0.87
CA ASP A 151 4.34 -16.93 1.56
C ASP A 151 3.64 -15.67 1.03
N PHE A 152 4.17 -15.08 -0.02
CA PHE A 152 3.59 -13.92 -0.69
C PHE A 152 3.38 -14.18 -2.18
N ASP A 153 2.33 -13.61 -2.74
CA ASP A 153 2.14 -13.50 -4.18
C ASP A 153 2.68 -12.15 -4.64
N HIS A 154 3.58 -12.17 -5.63
CA HIS A 154 4.05 -10.95 -6.28
C HIS A 154 3.13 -10.64 -7.47
N LEU A 155 2.42 -9.51 -7.43
CA LEU A 155 1.33 -9.21 -8.35
C LEU A 155 1.13 -7.69 -8.52
N GLY A 156 0.26 -7.33 -9.47
CA GLY A 156 -0.19 -5.94 -9.62
C GLY A 156 -1.27 -5.62 -8.59
N ILE A 157 -1.15 -4.46 -7.97
CA ILE A 157 -2.11 -3.93 -6.98
C ILE A 157 -2.64 -2.60 -7.50
N ILE A 158 -3.95 -2.51 -7.68
CA ILE A 158 -4.63 -1.29 -8.13
C ILE A 158 -5.63 -0.88 -7.07
N GLU A 159 -5.50 0.32 -6.55
CA GLU A 159 -6.46 0.91 -5.62
C GLU A 159 -7.38 1.86 -6.39
N ALA A 160 -8.68 1.64 -6.30
CA ALA A 160 -9.66 2.45 -6.98
C ALA A 160 -10.88 2.73 -6.10
N THR A 161 -11.52 3.87 -6.34
CA THR A 161 -12.73 4.29 -5.64
C THR A 161 -13.92 4.19 -6.58
N PRO A 162 -15.04 3.56 -6.18
CA PRO A 162 -16.25 3.54 -6.98
C PRO A 162 -16.84 4.95 -7.11
N ASN A 163 -17.24 5.35 -8.32
CA ASN A 163 -17.81 6.67 -8.58
C ASN A 163 -19.27 6.80 -8.10
N SER A 164 -19.93 5.68 -7.79
CA SER A 164 -21.29 5.64 -7.28
C SER A 164 -21.48 4.53 -6.27
N ALA A 165 -22.39 4.75 -5.31
CA ALA A 165 -22.76 3.71 -4.35
C ALA A 165 -23.49 2.55 -5.05
N GLY A 166 -23.14 1.32 -4.67
CA GLY A 166 -23.79 0.12 -5.19
C GLY A 166 -23.24 -0.39 -6.54
N LEU A 167 -22.09 0.13 -6.97
CA LEU A 167 -21.39 -0.40 -8.14
C LEU A 167 -20.93 -1.85 -7.85
N ASP A 168 -21.16 -2.74 -8.81
CA ASP A 168 -20.73 -4.12 -8.72
C ASP A 168 -19.22 -4.22 -9.03
N ALA A 169 -18.43 -4.37 -7.95
CA ALA A 169 -16.97 -4.44 -8.07
C ALA A 169 -16.52 -5.76 -8.70
N GLU A 170 -17.25 -6.86 -8.51
CA GLU A 170 -16.92 -8.16 -9.09
C GLU A 170 -17.11 -8.12 -10.62
N ALA A 171 -18.23 -7.59 -11.08
CA ALA A 171 -18.48 -7.41 -12.51
C ALA A 171 -17.43 -6.48 -13.14
N ALA A 172 -17.08 -5.39 -12.45
CA ALA A 172 -16.05 -4.46 -12.92
C ALA A 172 -14.66 -5.11 -12.99
N ALA A 173 -14.31 -5.97 -12.03
CA ALA A 173 -13.05 -6.73 -12.02
C ALA A 173 -12.96 -7.65 -13.24
N ILE A 174 -14.00 -8.43 -13.51
CA ILE A 174 -14.06 -9.36 -14.65
C ILE A 174 -13.92 -8.60 -15.97
N GLU A 175 -14.69 -7.52 -16.16
CA GLU A 175 -14.68 -6.73 -17.39
C GLU A 175 -13.35 -5.97 -17.60
N ALA A 176 -12.71 -5.56 -16.51
CA ALA A 176 -11.39 -4.92 -16.57
C ALA A 176 -10.24 -5.91 -16.73
N GLY A 177 -10.45 -7.21 -16.46
CA GLY A 177 -9.44 -8.26 -16.53
C GLY A 177 -8.59 -8.37 -15.26
N ALA A 178 -9.13 -8.01 -14.10
CA ALA A 178 -8.49 -8.26 -12.81
C ALA A 178 -8.67 -9.74 -12.39
N ASP A 179 -7.68 -10.30 -11.71
CA ASP A 179 -7.68 -11.68 -11.25
C ASP A 179 -8.48 -11.87 -9.94
N ASP A 180 -8.44 -10.84 -9.06
CA ASP A 180 -9.10 -10.88 -7.76
C ASP A 180 -9.36 -9.45 -7.26
N LEU A 181 -10.17 -9.31 -6.22
CA LEU A 181 -10.44 -8.03 -5.59
C LEU A 181 -10.66 -8.17 -4.07
N GLU A 182 -10.41 -7.09 -3.35
CA GLU A 182 -10.68 -6.98 -1.92
C GLU A 182 -11.23 -5.58 -1.57
N PRO A 183 -12.07 -5.47 -0.54
CA PRO A 183 -12.46 -4.17 -0.02
C PRO A 183 -11.25 -3.47 0.60
N GLY A 184 -10.96 -2.27 0.15
CA GLY A 184 -9.95 -1.39 0.72
C GLY A 184 -10.50 -0.53 1.86
N HIS A 185 -9.70 0.47 2.27
CA HIS A 185 -10.13 1.44 3.28
C HIS A 185 -11.01 2.55 2.68
N ASP A 186 -11.81 3.18 3.54
CA ASP A 186 -12.59 4.37 3.19
C ASP A 186 -13.46 4.20 1.93
N GLY A 187 -13.97 2.96 1.71
CA GLY A 187 -14.81 2.65 0.57
C GLY A 187 -14.07 2.46 -0.76
N THR A 188 -12.74 2.32 -0.72
CA THR A 188 -11.94 1.93 -1.89
C THR A 188 -12.06 0.43 -2.14
N THR A 189 -11.71 0.00 -3.35
CA THR A 189 -11.57 -1.40 -3.76
C THR A 189 -10.13 -1.61 -4.24
N ILE A 190 -9.53 -2.69 -3.80
CA ILE A 190 -8.21 -3.13 -4.25
C ILE A 190 -8.42 -4.23 -5.27
N PHE A 191 -7.89 -4.02 -6.49
CA PHE A 191 -7.91 -5.02 -7.56
C PHE A 191 -6.51 -5.62 -7.70
N TYR A 192 -6.44 -6.93 -7.86
CA TYR A 192 -5.22 -7.69 -8.05
C TYR A 192 -5.13 -8.18 -9.49
N THR A 193 -3.93 -8.15 -10.05
CA THR A 193 -3.68 -8.53 -11.45
C THR A 193 -2.37 -9.27 -11.59
N GLY A 194 -2.18 -9.95 -12.72
CA GLY A 194 -0.86 -10.40 -13.15
C GLY A 194 0.14 -9.23 -13.22
N LEU A 195 1.43 -9.56 -13.13
CA LEU A 195 2.52 -8.56 -13.12
C LEU A 195 2.56 -7.69 -14.38
N THR A 196 2.15 -8.26 -15.53
CA THR A 196 2.16 -7.60 -16.84
C THR A 196 0.90 -6.80 -17.13
N ASP A 197 -0.20 -7.08 -16.41
CA ASP A 197 -1.53 -6.63 -16.79
C ASP A 197 -2.00 -5.42 -15.99
N VAL A 198 -1.23 -5.04 -14.96
CA VAL A 198 -1.57 -3.95 -14.03
C VAL A 198 -1.90 -2.63 -14.73
N ASP A 199 -1.16 -2.29 -15.78
CA ASP A 199 -1.35 -1.05 -16.53
C ASP A 199 -2.59 -1.10 -17.46
N ALA A 200 -2.87 -2.27 -18.03
CA ALA A 200 -4.05 -2.50 -18.86
C ALA A 200 -5.34 -2.42 -18.04
N VAL A 201 -5.36 -3.11 -16.88
CA VAL A 201 -6.50 -3.12 -15.95
C VAL A 201 -6.71 -1.73 -15.33
N ALA A 202 -5.65 -1.03 -14.94
CA ALA A 202 -5.76 0.33 -14.41
C ALA A 202 -6.38 1.31 -15.42
N ARG A 203 -6.17 1.10 -16.72
CA ARG A 203 -6.81 1.89 -17.80
C ARG A 203 -8.24 1.46 -18.10
N ALA A 204 -8.60 0.22 -17.85
CA ALA A 204 -9.95 -0.31 -18.09
C ALA A 204 -10.94 0.05 -16.99
N LEU A 205 -10.52 0.08 -15.72
CA LEU A 205 -11.36 0.36 -14.56
C LEU A 205 -12.17 1.66 -14.63
N PRO A 206 -11.67 2.79 -15.18
CA PRO A 206 -12.48 4.00 -15.33
C PRO A 206 -13.74 3.81 -16.19
N ALA A 207 -13.69 2.95 -17.23
CA ALA A 207 -14.85 2.63 -18.04
C ALA A 207 -15.90 1.82 -17.26
N GLN A 208 -15.48 1.12 -16.20
CA GLN A 208 -16.34 0.36 -15.29
C GLN A 208 -16.84 1.21 -14.11
N GLY A 209 -16.64 2.53 -14.12
CA GLY A 209 -17.13 3.43 -13.09
C GLY A 209 -16.24 3.55 -11.86
N PHE A 210 -14.98 3.21 -11.95
CA PHE A 210 -14.00 3.38 -10.88
C PHE A 210 -13.00 4.50 -11.17
N THR A 211 -12.63 5.25 -10.14
CA THR A 211 -11.52 6.21 -10.22
C THR A 211 -10.28 5.57 -9.63
N VAL A 212 -9.28 5.26 -10.47
CA VAL A 212 -8.02 4.68 -10.03
C VAL A 212 -7.23 5.70 -9.20
N SER A 213 -6.92 5.32 -7.98
CA SER A 213 -6.16 6.14 -7.03
C SER A 213 -4.67 5.89 -7.11
N SER A 214 -4.27 4.63 -7.20
CA SER A 214 -2.88 4.22 -7.34
C SER A 214 -2.81 2.84 -8.01
N PHE A 215 -1.69 2.55 -8.64
CA PHE A 215 -1.37 1.21 -9.13
C PHE A 215 0.13 0.96 -9.03
N LYS A 216 0.52 -0.25 -8.65
CA LYS A 216 1.91 -0.65 -8.47
C LYS A 216 2.06 -2.17 -8.51
N LEU A 217 3.29 -2.63 -8.67
CA LEU A 217 3.66 -4.00 -8.32
C LEU A 217 3.86 -4.11 -6.81
N GLY A 218 3.51 -5.23 -6.23
CA GLY A 218 3.62 -5.44 -4.79
C GLY A 218 3.44 -6.88 -4.37
N TYR A 219 3.38 -7.11 -3.07
CA TYR A 219 3.27 -8.43 -2.49
C TYR A 219 1.97 -8.54 -1.67
N ARG A 220 1.23 -9.63 -1.90
CA ARG A 220 0.05 -10.01 -1.14
C ARG A 220 0.36 -11.25 -0.30
N PRO A 221 0.16 -11.24 1.02
CA PRO A 221 0.39 -12.41 1.84
C PRO A 221 -0.67 -13.50 1.55
N LYS A 222 -0.22 -14.77 1.50
CA LYS A 222 -1.09 -15.94 1.34
C LYS A 222 -1.68 -16.40 2.66
N ASN A 223 -0.85 -16.40 3.71
CA ASN A 223 -1.19 -16.93 5.02
C ASN A 223 -0.95 -15.87 6.11
N PRO A 224 -1.86 -14.89 6.29
CA PRO A 224 -1.67 -13.85 7.28
C PRO A 224 -1.77 -14.40 8.70
N VAL A 225 -0.84 -14.02 9.57
CA VAL A 225 -0.77 -14.40 10.98
C VAL A 225 -1.77 -13.60 11.78
N LYS A 226 -2.57 -14.28 12.61
CA LYS A 226 -3.49 -13.64 13.58
C LYS A 226 -2.81 -13.50 14.91
N ILE A 227 -2.74 -12.29 15.45
CA ILE A 227 -2.24 -12.00 16.80
C ILE A 227 -3.44 -11.59 17.66
N ALA A 228 -3.77 -12.42 18.64
CA ALA A 228 -4.90 -12.17 19.55
C ALA A 228 -4.50 -11.33 20.78
N ASP A 229 -3.22 -11.34 21.16
CA ASP A 229 -2.70 -10.59 22.29
C ASP A 229 -2.41 -9.13 21.89
N GLU A 230 -3.04 -8.18 22.59
CA GLU A 230 -2.88 -6.75 22.33
C GLU A 230 -1.44 -6.26 22.58
N ALA A 231 -0.73 -6.83 23.57
CA ALA A 231 0.65 -6.43 23.84
C ALA A 231 1.59 -6.90 22.71
N ALA A 232 1.40 -8.14 22.23
CA ALA A 232 2.14 -8.65 21.08
C ALA A 232 1.83 -7.86 19.80
N MET A 233 0.57 -7.46 19.59
CA MET A 233 0.18 -6.60 18.46
C MET A 233 0.87 -5.24 18.53
N ALA A 234 0.91 -4.61 19.70
CA ALA A 234 1.59 -3.33 19.91
C ALA A 234 3.10 -3.42 19.64
N GLU A 235 3.75 -4.54 19.95
CA GLU A 235 5.17 -4.77 19.63
C GLU A 235 5.39 -4.86 18.12
N VAL A 236 4.51 -5.54 17.39
CA VAL A 236 4.56 -5.62 15.93
C VAL A 236 4.31 -4.26 15.30
N GLU A 237 3.28 -3.53 15.73
CA GLU A 237 2.97 -2.19 15.23
C GLU A 237 4.15 -1.23 15.44
N ALA A 238 4.76 -1.21 16.63
CA ALA A 238 5.93 -0.39 16.93
C ALA A 238 7.16 -0.76 16.07
N PHE A 239 7.34 -2.04 15.76
CA PHE A 239 8.38 -2.50 14.86
C PHE A 239 8.13 -2.03 13.42
N LEU A 240 6.91 -2.20 12.91
CA LEU A 240 6.52 -1.78 11.57
C LEU A 240 6.64 -0.27 11.39
N GLU A 241 6.26 0.50 12.42
CA GLU A 241 6.43 1.96 12.43
C GLU A 241 7.91 2.35 12.35
N ALA A 242 8.77 1.68 13.10
CA ALA A 242 10.21 1.93 13.07
C ALA A 242 10.82 1.59 11.70
N VAL A 243 10.37 0.52 11.04
CA VAL A 243 10.80 0.14 9.69
C VAL A 243 10.31 1.16 8.65
N ASP A 244 9.02 1.55 8.69
CA ASP A 244 8.47 2.53 7.74
C ASP A 244 9.03 3.93 7.92
N ALA A 245 9.56 4.24 9.11
CA ALA A 245 10.20 5.52 9.41
C ALA A 245 11.60 5.68 8.79
N ASP A 246 12.24 4.61 8.33
CA ASP A 246 13.54 4.68 7.65
C ASP A 246 13.39 5.36 6.28
N ASP A 247 14.30 6.29 5.96
CA ASP A 247 14.23 7.11 4.74
C ASP A 247 14.45 6.30 3.45
N ASP A 248 15.10 5.14 3.53
CA ASP A 248 15.34 4.27 2.38
C ASP A 248 14.18 3.28 2.15
N VAL A 249 13.33 3.04 3.15
CA VAL A 249 12.17 2.14 3.02
C VAL A 249 11.08 2.80 2.18
N GLN A 250 10.72 2.14 1.09
CA GLN A 250 9.68 2.59 0.18
C GLN A 250 8.34 1.91 0.46
N ASN A 251 8.35 0.59 0.53
CA ASN A 251 7.18 -0.22 0.81
C ASN A 251 7.48 -1.26 1.90
N VAL A 252 6.46 -1.57 2.69
CA VAL A 252 6.47 -2.63 3.69
C VAL A 252 5.25 -3.50 3.45
N TYR A 253 5.47 -4.79 3.23
CA TYR A 253 4.43 -5.80 3.07
C TYR A 253 4.53 -6.76 4.25
N VAL A 254 3.42 -6.98 4.93
CA VAL A 254 3.38 -7.77 6.16
C VAL A 254 2.26 -8.80 6.09
N ALA A 255 2.55 -10.04 6.49
CA ALA A 255 1.56 -11.10 6.57
C ALA A 255 0.86 -11.07 7.93
N LEU A 256 0.11 -10.01 8.19
CA LEU A 256 -0.66 -9.80 9.42
C LEU A 256 -2.14 -9.76 9.09
N ALA A 257 -2.96 -10.55 9.80
CA ALA A 257 -4.40 -10.47 9.70
C ALA A 257 -4.94 -9.30 10.53
N GLY A 258 -5.94 -8.63 10.01
CA GLY A 258 -6.60 -7.51 10.66
C GLY A 258 -7.62 -7.90 11.72
#